data_17142c84f0bca62b12321ae149bd9712
#
_entry.id   17142c84f0bca62b12321ae149bd9712
#
_cell.length_a   1.000
_cell.length_b   1.000
_cell.length_c   1.000
_cell.angle_alpha   90.00
_cell.angle_beta   90.00
_cell.angle_gamma   90.00
#
_symmetry.space_group_name_H-M   'P 1'
#
loop_
_entity.id
_entity.type
_entity.pdbx_description
1 polymer ?
#
loop_
_entity_poly.entity_id
_entity_poly.type
_entity_poly.pdbx_seq_one_letter_code
_entity_poly.pdbx_strand_id
1 'polypeptide(L)'
;MRILGINAVFHDPAAALVVDGRVVAAAEEERFSRRKHGKRPVPFSAWEQPERAARWCLEQGGIDVTDLDAVGYSYDPSLVDHNAEGLDPAWEELRTTYASRAPYFLESALPGLDPDIVHFVRHHVAHAASTGLAAPFRDSAVMVADGRGENISYLAGEYRDGKLLECATQSLPHSLGLLYEDLTEHLGFARSSDEYKVMALASYGRPRFEPEFRELVRTTGDGGFRTDPVDWAAFAPRRTGGFGQEHADLAATVQKRLEDVLLELARWLREQTGQSRLTLAGGTALNCVANSRLHREGPFEEIWVQPASGDSGTALGAALHLAAEAGEPIEPMPGADLGRGWTDDELRGWLDRAGVRYERPDDVADTVADALADNRIVAWFQGRAEFGPRALGHRSLLAHPGHKANLERLNDVKGREQFRPVAPMVLAERAAEIFGGGPLPSPYMLFVHDVDPKWTDRIPAVTHVDGTARIQTVDAAEKPLLARMLRAFADRTGLPVVVNTSLNTAGRPMVDDPRDALECFGSSPVDLLAIGPFVVRRP
;
A
#
# COMPACT_ATOMS: atom_id res chain seq x y z
N MET A 1 -7.45 -17.05 20.32
CA MET A 1 -8.68 -16.28 19.97
C MET A 1 -8.83 -16.17 18.45
N ARG A 2 -10.05 -16.03 17.96
CA ARG A 2 -10.43 -15.82 16.57
C ARG A 2 -10.96 -14.40 16.44
N ILE A 3 -10.18 -13.52 15.86
CA ILE A 3 -10.49 -12.08 15.84
C ILE A 3 -10.56 -11.59 14.40
N LEU A 4 -11.69 -11.00 14.06
CA LEU A 4 -11.89 -10.33 12.76
C LEU A 4 -11.64 -8.83 12.92
N GLY A 5 -10.73 -8.28 12.16
CA GLY A 5 -10.49 -6.83 12.10
C GLY A 5 -11.20 -6.21 10.89
N ILE A 6 -11.76 -5.02 11.08
CA ILE A 6 -12.56 -4.29 10.09
C ILE A 6 -12.09 -2.84 9.98
N ASN A 7 -11.86 -2.39 8.76
CA ASN A 7 -11.78 -0.97 8.41
C ASN A 7 -12.94 -0.59 7.48
N ALA A 8 -13.66 0.48 7.78
CA ALA A 8 -14.75 0.95 6.92
C ALA A 8 -15.09 2.45 7.09
N VAL A 9 -14.18 3.30 7.61
CA VAL A 9 -14.55 4.68 7.93
C VAL A 9 -14.16 5.68 6.84
N PHE A 10 -12.89 5.87 6.55
CA PHE A 10 -12.45 6.91 5.63
C PHE A 10 -12.39 6.43 4.19
N HIS A 11 -11.53 5.46 3.90
CA HIS A 11 -11.37 4.83 2.59
C HIS A 11 -10.78 3.43 2.74
N ASP A 12 -10.65 2.71 1.63
CA ASP A 12 -10.08 1.36 1.54
C ASP A 12 -10.68 0.35 2.55
N PRO A 13 -12.03 0.13 2.52
CA PRO A 13 -12.65 -0.87 3.38
C PRO A 13 -11.92 -2.22 3.24
N ALA A 14 -11.62 -2.83 4.38
CA ALA A 14 -10.83 -4.05 4.44
C ALA A 14 -11.21 -4.91 5.62
N ALA A 15 -10.91 -6.21 5.52
CA ALA A 15 -11.03 -7.16 6.62
C ALA A 15 -9.74 -7.97 6.76
N ALA A 16 -9.45 -8.38 8.00
CA ALA A 16 -8.34 -9.27 8.32
C ALA A 16 -8.73 -10.25 9.42
N LEU A 17 -8.31 -11.50 9.30
CA LEU A 17 -8.54 -12.54 10.28
C LEU A 17 -7.23 -12.90 10.98
N VAL A 18 -7.24 -12.80 12.31
CA VAL A 18 -6.17 -13.25 13.20
C VAL A 18 -6.69 -14.40 14.05
N VAL A 19 -5.95 -15.50 14.09
CA VAL A 19 -6.27 -16.68 14.91
C VAL A 19 -5.07 -17.04 15.75
N ASP A 20 -5.24 -17.07 17.06
CA ASP A 20 -4.20 -17.40 18.03
C ASP A 20 -2.90 -16.58 17.80
N GLY A 21 -3.06 -15.28 17.58
CA GLY A 21 -1.97 -14.33 17.31
C GLY A 21 -1.33 -14.42 15.92
N ARG A 22 -1.87 -15.23 15.01
CA ARG A 22 -1.38 -15.43 13.63
C ARG A 22 -2.27 -14.78 12.60
N VAL A 23 -1.69 -14.09 11.64
CA VAL A 23 -2.42 -13.54 10.49
C VAL A 23 -2.77 -14.66 9.51
N VAL A 24 -4.06 -14.95 9.35
CA VAL A 24 -4.58 -16.02 8.46
C VAL A 24 -4.91 -15.49 7.07
N ALA A 25 -5.61 -14.37 7.03
CA ALA A 25 -6.06 -13.74 5.79
C ALA A 25 -6.28 -12.24 5.98
N ALA A 26 -6.09 -11.48 4.91
CA ALA A 26 -6.46 -10.07 4.85
C ALA A 26 -6.76 -9.67 3.41
N ALA A 27 -7.79 -8.84 3.20
CA ALA A 27 -8.16 -8.37 1.88
C ALA A 27 -8.91 -7.04 1.93
N GLU A 28 -8.69 -6.21 0.92
CA GLU A 28 -9.49 -5.01 0.67
C GLU A 28 -10.79 -5.39 -0.04
N GLU A 29 -11.89 -4.74 0.32
CA GLU A 29 -13.20 -4.95 -0.30
C GLU A 29 -13.20 -4.61 -1.81
N GLU A 30 -12.35 -3.68 -2.24
CA GLU A 30 -12.22 -3.32 -3.66
C GLU A 30 -11.85 -4.52 -4.56
N ARG A 31 -11.17 -5.53 -4.01
CA ARG A 31 -10.80 -6.76 -4.73
C ARG A 31 -12.04 -7.56 -5.14
N PHE A 32 -13.09 -7.54 -4.33
CA PHE A 32 -14.34 -8.26 -4.55
C PHE A 32 -15.41 -7.40 -5.20
N SER A 33 -15.57 -6.15 -4.73
CA SER A 33 -16.62 -5.24 -5.21
C SER A 33 -16.27 -4.59 -6.55
N ARG A 34 -15.00 -4.60 -6.95
CA ARG A 34 -14.45 -3.90 -8.12
C ARG A 34 -14.67 -2.37 -8.06
N ARG A 35 -14.85 -1.82 -6.88
CA ARG A 35 -15.01 -0.40 -6.61
C ARG A 35 -13.75 0.12 -5.94
N LYS A 36 -12.92 0.83 -6.71
CA LYS A 36 -11.62 1.32 -6.22
C LYS A 36 -11.82 2.21 -4.99
N HIS A 37 -11.00 1.96 -3.94
CA HIS A 37 -11.08 2.58 -2.61
C HIS A 37 -12.43 2.40 -1.87
N GLY A 38 -13.30 1.52 -2.37
CA GLY A 38 -14.59 1.18 -1.74
C GLY A 38 -15.65 2.26 -1.76
N LYS A 39 -15.30 3.51 -2.00
CA LYS A 39 -16.22 4.66 -1.88
C LYS A 39 -16.43 5.39 -3.20
N ARG A 40 -17.66 5.41 -3.69
CA ARG A 40 -18.17 6.37 -4.69
C ARG A 40 -19.70 6.30 -4.80
N PRO A 41 -20.39 7.40 -4.97
CA PRO A 41 -20.12 8.79 -4.61
C PRO A 41 -20.78 9.20 -3.30
N VAL A 42 -21.44 8.26 -2.60
CA VAL A 42 -22.20 8.54 -1.37
C VAL A 42 -21.41 8.02 -0.20
N PRO A 43 -20.77 8.88 0.58
CA PRO A 43 -20.10 8.46 1.80
C PRO A 43 -21.12 7.94 2.82
N PHE A 44 -20.69 7.03 3.69
CA PHE A 44 -21.44 6.54 4.85
C PHE A 44 -22.68 5.70 4.53
N SER A 45 -22.63 4.87 3.53
CA SER A 45 -23.65 3.85 3.26
C SER A 45 -23.27 2.50 3.87
N ALA A 46 -24.28 1.71 4.31
CA ALA A 46 -24.06 0.41 4.94
C ALA A 46 -23.29 -0.62 4.06
N TRP A 47 -23.33 -0.44 2.75
CA TRP A 47 -22.60 -1.24 1.74
C TRP A 47 -21.11 -0.89 1.60
N GLU A 48 -20.61 0.05 2.38
CA GLU A 48 -19.16 0.34 2.51
C GLU A 48 -18.48 -0.57 3.54
N GLN A 49 -19.25 -1.35 4.31
CA GLN A 49 -18.66 -2.41 5.12
C GLN A 49 -17.97 -3.44 4.20
N PRO A 50 -16.81 -3.97 4.60
CA PRO A 50 -16.08 -4.96 3.81
C PRO A 50 -16.71 -6.35 3.91
N GLU A 51 -18.00 -6.45 3.55
CA GLU A 51 -18.81 -7.67 3.70
C GLU A 51 -18.17 -8.87 3.01
N ARG A 52 -17.75 -8.69 1.76
CA ARG A 52 -17.19 -9.80 0.95
C ARG A 52 -15.80 -10.18 1.42
N ALA A 53 -14.97 -9.19 1.75
CA ALA A 53 -13.65 -9.43 2.29
C ALA A 53 -13.74 -10.15 3.64
N ALA A 54 -14.66 -9.73 4.53
CA ALA A 54 -14.88 -10.34 5.83
C ALA A 54 -15.34 -11.80 5.70
N ARG A 55 -16.36 -12.07 4.88
CA ARG A 55 -16.84 -13.44 4.61
C ARG A 55 -15.73 -14.33 4.05
N TRP A 56 -14.98 -13.81 3.09
CA TRP A 56 -13.87 -14.55 2.52
C TRP A 56 -12.75 -14.83 3.56
N CYS A 57 -12.43 -13.89 4.42
CA CYS A 57 -11.45 -14.11 5.50
C CYS A 57 -11.90 -15.24 6.44
N LEU A 58 -13.19 -15.28 6.81
CA LEU A 58 -13.76 -16.35 7.63
C LEU A 58 -13.72 -17.70 6.90
N GLU A 59 -14.14 -17.74 5.64
CA GLU A 59 -14.05 -18.95 4.78
C GLU A 59 -12.62 -19.47 4.70
N GLN A 60 -11.63 -18.57 4.50
CA GLN A 60 -10.21 -18.92 4.43
C GLN A 60 -9.70 -19.50 5.77
N GLY A 61 -10.22 -19.03 6.89
CA GLY A 61 -9.92 -19.56 8.22
C GLY A 61 -10.70 -20.83 8.58
N GLY A 62 -11.71 -21.21 7.78
CA GLY A 62 -12.63 -22.30 8.12
C GLY A 62 -13.43 -22.01 9.40
N ILE A 63 -13.78 -20.72 9.64
CA ILE A 63 -14.42 -20.24 10.87
C ILE A 63 -15.83 -19.77 10.55
N ASP A 64 -16.82 -20.24 11.32
CA ASP A 64 -18.16 -19.67 11.29
C ASP A 64 -18.17 -18.31 12.01
N VAL A 65 -19.04 -17.41 11.59
CA VAL A 65 -19.18 -16.07 12.19
C VAL A 65 -19.51 -16.14 13.68
N THR A 66 -20.25 -17.19 14.10
CA THR A 66 -20.62 -17.44 15.51
C THR A 66 -19.47 -17.97 16.35
N ASP A 67 -18.35 -18.36 15.72
CA ASP A 67 -17.14 -18.82 16.40
C ASP A 67 -16.14 -17.68 16.68
N LEU A 68 -16.43 -16.46 16.27
CA LEU A 68 -15.59 -15.30 16.55
C LEU A 68 -15.59 -14.96 18.04
N ASP A 69 -14.42 -14.72 18.60
CA ASP A 69 -14.27 -14.26 19.98
C ASP A 69 -14.38 -12.73 20.09
N ALA A 70 -13.97 -12.00 19.04
CA ALA A 70 -14.05 -10.54 18.99
C ALA A 70 -14.01 -10.03 17.53
N VAL A 71 -14.53 -8.81 17.34
CA VAL A 71 -14.36 -8.03 16.11
C VAL A 71 -13.74 -6.68 16.46
N GLY A 72 -12.58 -6.34 15.86
CA GLY A 72 -11.93 -5.04 16.03
C GLY A 72 -12.34 -4.08 14.91
N TYR A 73 -13.02 -3.00 15.22
CA TYR A 73 -13.37 -1.93 14.28
C TYR A 73 -12.40 -0.77 14.44
N SER A 74 -11.68 -0.40 13.38
CA SER A 74 -10.51 0.49 13.43
C SER A 74 -10.84 1.99 13.54
N TYR A 75 -11.84 2.33 14.32
CA TYR A 75 -12.24 3.72 14.61
C TYR A 75 -13.12 3.78 15.86
N ASP A 76 -12.80 4.67 16.79
CA ASP A 76 -13.59 4.86 18.01
C ASP A 76 -14.43 6.16 17.93
N PRO A 77 -15.73 6.06 17.62
CA PRO A 77 -16.58 7.23 17.48
C PRO A 77 -16.76 8.03 18.79
N SER A 78 -16.45 7.48 19.94
CA SER A 78 -16.57 8.16 21.24
C SER A 78 -15.50 9.23 21.45
N LEU A 79 -14.42 9.21 20.67
CA LEU A 79 -13.27 10.12 20.80
C LEU A 79 -13.36 11.34 19.88
N VAL A 80 -14.38 11.43 19.03
CA VAL A 80 -14.48 12.49 18.04
C VAL A 80 -14.79 13.83 18.68
N ASP A 81 -13.97 14.84 18.41
CA ASP A 81 -14.28 16.23 18.71
C ASP A 81 -14.99 16.88 17.50
N HIS A 82 -16.32 17.00 17.59
CA HIS A 82 -17.15 17.61 16.55
C HIS A 82 -16.87 19.11 16.33
N ASN A 83 -16.15 19.75 17.25
CA ASN A 83 -15.80 21.17 17.16
C ASN A 83 -14.33 21.39 16.79
N ALA A 84 -13.61 20.33 16.40
CA ALA A 84 -12.22 20.47 16.01
C ALA A 84 -12.05 21.44 14.83
N GLU A 85 -11.11 22.36 14.94
CA GLU A 85 -10.84 23.38 13.92
C GLU A 85 -10.47 22.71 12.58
N GLY A 86 -10.98 23.28 11.48
CA GLY A 86 -10.69 22.79 10.12
C GLY A 86 -11.55 21.60 9.67
N LEU A 87 -12.48 21.12 10.49
CA LEU A 87 -13.43 20.07 10.15
C LEU A 87 -14.83 20.64 9.88
N ASP A 88 -15.60 19.94 9.04
CA ASP A 88 -17.03 20.24 8.85
C ASP A 88 -17.84 19.48 9.90
N PRO A 89 -18.48 20.16 10.89
CA PRO A 89 -19.18 19.49 11.98
C PRO A 89 -20.30 18.56 11.50
N ALA A 90 -20.98 18.88 10.40
CA ALA A 90 -22.07 18.06 9.87
C ALA A 90 -21.54 16.72 9.30
N TRP A 91 -20.40 16.74 8.62
CA TRP A 91 -19.75 15.54 8.16
C TRP A 91 -19.19 14.70 9.31
N GLU A 92 -18.67 15.32 10.35
CA GLU A 92 -18.19 14.60 11.55
C GLU A 92 -19.35 13.92 12.31
N GLU A 93 -20.48 14.59 12.45
CA GLU A 93 -21.67 14.02 13.05
C GLU A 93 -22.19 12.80 12.27
N LEU A 94 -22.23 12.92 10.92
CA LEU A 94 -22.61 11.78 10.06
C LEU A 94 -21.65 10.61 10.19
N ARG A 95 -20.34 10.86 10.20
CA ARG A 95 -19.32 9.83 10.35
C ARG A 95 -19.41 9.14 11.69
N THR A 96 -19.56 9.92 12.77
CA THR A 96 -19.70 9.39 14.13
C THR A 96 -20.96 8.55 14.27
N THR A 97 -22.09 9.04 13.73
CA THR A 97 -23.36 8.29 13.72
C THR A 97 -23.22 6.97 12.96
N TYR A 98 -22.58 6.99 11.79
CA TYR A 98 -22.32 5.78 11.02
C TYR A 98 -21.42 4.79 11.77
N ALA A 99 -20.28 5.25 12.29
CA ALA A 99 -19.35 4.40 13.01
C ALA A 99 -19.97 3.80 14.29
N SER A 100 -20.74 4.59 15.05
CA SER A 100 -21.46 4.10 16.23
C SER A 100 -22.48 3.00 15.93
N ARG A 101 -22.96 2.94 14.68
CA ARG A 101 -23.89 1.92 14.18
C ARG A 101 -23.20 0.75 13.50
N ALA A 102 -21.88 0.79 13.37
CA ALA A 102 -21.11 -0.27 12.70
C ALA A 102 -21.38 -1.69 13.23
N PRO A 103 -21.55 -1.94 14.56
CA PRO A 103 -21.90 -3.26 15.04
C PRO A 103 -23.16 -3.85 14.38
N TYR A 104 -24.23 -3.06 14.24
CA TYR A 104 -25.48 -3.51 13.63
C TYR A 104 -25.39 -3.63 12.10
N PHE A 105 -24.55 -2.80 11.45
CA PHE A 105 -24.29 -2.96 10.03
C PHE A 105 -23.49 -4.24 9.76
N LEU A 106 -22.55 -4.56 10.64
CA LEU A 106 -21.78 -5.81 10.55
C LEU A 106 -22.64 -7.03 10.83
N GLU A 107 -23.56 -7.00 11.80
CA GLU A 107 -24.56 -8.05 12.01
C GLU A 107 -25.40 -8.31 10.75
N SER A 108 -25.80 -7.23 10.07
CA SER A 108 -26.55 -7.33 8.80
C SER A 108 -25.71 -7.88 7.65
N ALA A 109 -24.42 -7.52 7.59
CA ALA A 109 -23.49 -7.98 6.59
C ALA A 109 -23.03 -9.42 6.81
N LEU A 110 -22.90 -9.83 8.08
CA LEU A 110 -22.44 -11.14 8.54
C LEU A 110 -23.53 -11.79 9.43
N PRO A 111 -24.57 -12.39 8.85
CA PRO A 111 -25.68 -12.95 9.61
C PRO A 111 -25.21 -13.97 10.66
N GLY A 112 -25.61 -13.75 11.91
CA GLY A 112 -25.19 -14.55 13.06
C GLY A 112 -24.09 -13.90 13.89
N LEU A 113 -23.53 -12.78 13.46
CA LEU A 113 -22.60 -11.99 14.28
C LEU A 113 -23.34 -11.42 15.50
N ASP A 114 -22.76 -11.60 16.67
CA ASP A 114 -23.18 -10.90 17.88
C ASP A 114 -22.59 -9.47 17.85
N PRO A 115 -23.42 -8.40 17.78
CA PRO A 115 -22.91 -7.04 17.78
C PRO A 115 -22.16 -6.65 19.06
N ASP A 116 -22.39 -7.36 20.18
CA ASP A 116 -21.76 -7.07 21.46
C ASP A 116 -20.26 -7.46 21.51
N ILE A 117 -19.78 -8.29 20.57
CA ILE A 117 -18.35 -8.63 20.47
C ILE A 117 -17.57 -7.64 19.58
N VAL A 118 -18.21 -6.58 19.07
CA VAL A 118 -17.55 -5.56 18.25
C VAL A 118 -16.93 -4.50 19.16
N HIS A 119 -15.61 -4.38 19.11
CA HIS A 119 -14.81 -3.45 19.89
C HIS A 119 -14.24 -2.36 18.99
N PHE A 120 -14.42 -1.11 19.40
CA PHE A 120 -13.83 0.04 18.73
C PHE A 120 -12.36 0.19 19.12
N VAL A 121 -11.47 0.27 18.14
CA VAL A 121 -10.04 0.50 18.32
C VAL A 121 -9.69 1.84 17.71
N ARG A 122 -9.00 2.70 18.46
CA ARG A 122 -8.54 4.02 17.96
C ARG A 122 -7.82 3.85 16.62
N HIS A 123 -8.15 4.69 15.65
CA HIS A 123 -7.64 4.57 14.28
C HIS A 123 -6.10 4.53 14.21
N HIS A 124 -5.42 5.47 14.88
CA HIS A 124 -3.96 5.52 14.90
C HIS A 124 -3.32 4.39 15.73
N VAL A 125 -4.03 3.84 16.72
CA VAL A 125 -3.59 2.63 17.43
C VAL A 125 -3.70 1.41 16.52
N ALA A 126 -4.75 1.32 15.71
CA ALA A 126 -4.87 0.27 14.71
C ALA A 126 -3.75 0.36 13.64
N HIS A 127 -3.41 1.55 13.17
CA HIS A 127 -2.22 1.75 12.32
C HIS A 127 -0.93 1.32 13.03
N ALA A 128 -0.72 1.74 14.28
CA ALA A 128 0.48 1.37 15.04
C ALA A 128 0.59 -0.14 15.23
N ALA A 129 -0.52 -0.81 15.56
CA ALA A 129 -0.56 -2.27 15.73
C ALA A 129 -0.31 -3.00 14.40
N SER A 130 -0.82 -2.48 13.27
CA SER A 130 -0.61 -3.08 11.95
C SER A 130 0.86 -3.12 11.55
N THR A 131 1.69 -2.24 12.09
CA THR A 131 3.12 -2.18 11.81
C THR A 131 3.95 -2.72 12.98
N GLY A 132 3.74 -2.27 14.21
CA GLY A 132 4.56 -2.66 15.36
C GLY A 132 4.40 -4.12 15.77
N LEU A 133 3.19 -4.67 15.67
CA LEU A 133 2.93 -6.08 16.01
C LEU A 133 3.17 -7.04 14.84
N ALA A 134 3.02 -6.57 13.59
CA ALA A 134 3.21 -7.39 12.40
C ALA A 134 4.66 -7.45 11.90
N ALA A 135 5.52 -6.52 12.35
CA ALA A 135 6.93 -6.47 11.94
C ALA A 135 7.73 -7.68 12.44
N PRO A 136 8.86 -8.00 11.78
CA PRO A 136 9.76 -9.05 12.23
C PRO A 136 10.60 -8.65 13.47
N PHE A 137 10.18 -7.63 14.20
CA PHE A 137 10.83 -7.09 15.39
C PHE A 137 9.98 -7.38 16.63
N ARG A 138 10.61 -7.71 17.74
CA ARG A 138 9.91 -7.83 19.02
C ARG A 138 9.59 -6.46 19.60
N ASP A 139 10.59 -5.57 19.58
CA ASP A 139 10.51 -4.22 20.12
C ASP A 139 10.99 -3.23 19.04
N SER A 140 10.30 -2.10 18.93
CA SER A 140 10.62 -1.06 17.94
C SER A 140 9.98 0.27 18.33
N ALA A 141 10.58 1.36 17.89
CA ALA A 141 9.86 2.62 17.78
C ALA A 141 8.76 2.48 16.71
N VAL A 142 7.65 3.17 16.86
CA VAL A 142 6.56 3.22 15.90
C VAL A 142 6.21 4.66 15.58
N MET A 143 6.06 4.96 14.29
CA MET A 143 5.63 6.27 13.81
C MET A 143 4.49 6.08 12.80
N VAL A 144 3.35 6.63 13.13
CA VAL A 144 2.14 6.66 12.29
C VAL A 144 1.92 8.09 11.83
N ALA A 145 1.94 8.32 10.53
CA ALA A 145 1.60 9.61 9.93
C ALA A 145 0.52 9.40 8.86
N ASP A 146 -0.64 9.96 9.10
CA ASP A 146 -1.83 9.74 8.28
C ASP A 146 -2.53 11.05 7.93
N GLY A 147 -3.59 10.98 7.12
CA GLY A 147 -4.46 12.11 6.86
C GLY A 147 -5.19 12.53 8.13
N ARG A 148 -5.92 11.61 8.72
CA ARG A 148 -6.71 11.84 9.92
C ARG A 148 -7.25 10.55 10.54
N GLY A 149 -7.49 10.57 11.84
CA GLY A 149 -8.31 9.62 12.58
C GLY A 149 -9.50 10.34 13.24
N GLU A 150 -9.81 9.97 14.48
CA GLU A 150 -10.89 10.57 15.26
C GLU A 150 -10.66 12.08 15.48
N ASN A 151 -9.48 12.42 16.02
CA ASN A 151 -9.09 13.80 16.33
C ASN A 151 -7.57 14.07 16.17
N ILE A 152 -6.81 13.06 15.75
CA ILE A 152 -5.37 13.17 15.53
C ILE A 152 -5.00 12.77 14.10
N SER A 153 -3.80 13.16 13.67
CA SER A 153 -3.22 12.85 12.35
C SER A 153 -1.88 12.13 12.46
N TYR A 154 -1.34 12.03 13.67
CA TYR A 154 -0.02 11.44 13.93
C TYR A 154 0.02 10.82 15.32
N LEU A 155 0.75 9.70 15.43
CA LEU A 155 1.08 9.03 16.65
C LEU A 155 2.53 8.52 16.58
N ALA A 156 3.31 8.81 17.62
CA ALA A 156 4.65 8.26 17.80
C ALA A 156 4.77 7.59 19.17
N GLY A 157 5.49 6.49 19.21
CA GLY A 157 5.70 5.72 20.43
C GLY A 157 6.65 4.55 20.23
N GLU A 158 6.54 3.57 21.09
CA GLU A 158 7.26 2.30 20.95
C GLU A 158 6.35 1.11 21.26
N TYR A 159 6.60 0.00 20.59
CA TYR A 159 6.17 -1.31 21.04
C TYR A 159 7.26 -1.93 21.90
N ARG A 160 6.87 -2.37 23.10
CA ARG A 160 7.74 -3.11 24.02
C ARG A 160 6.94 -4.26 24.62
N ASP A 161 7.44 -5.48 24.45
CA ASP A 161 6.76 -6.70 24.91
C ASP A 161 5.27 -6.77 24.47
N GLY A 162 4.99 -6.40 23.21
CA GLY A 162 3.65 -6.42 22.61
C GLY A 162 2.72 -5.26 23.05
N LYS A 163 3.19 -4.29 23.85
CA LYS A 163 2.41 -3.15 24.33
C LYS A 163 2.87 -1.85 23.69
N LEU A 164 1.90 -1.06 23.25
CA LEU A 164 2.14 0.29 22.77
C LEU A 164 2.33 1.27 23.91
N LEU A 165 3.46 1.99 23.91
CA LEU A 165 3.75 3.12 24.80
C LEU A 165 3.79 4.37 23.94
N GLU A 166 2.74 5.19 24.03
CA GLU A 166 2.63 6.44 23.27
C GLU A 166 3.57 7.51 23.82
N CYS A 167 4.34 8.18 22.98
CA CYS A 167 5.24 9.26 23.32
C CYS A 167 4.70 10.63 22.91
N ALA A 168 4.10 10.73 21.72
CA ALA A 168 3.51 11.96 21.20
C ALA A 168 2.37 11.67 20.23
N THR A 169 1.46 12.64 20.12
CA THR A 169 0.39 12.68 19.12
C THR A 169 0.28 14.08 18.55
N GLN A 170 -0.27 14.20 17.33
CA GLN A 170 -0.62 15.50 16.73
C GLN A 170 -2.11 15.59 16.52
N SER A 171 -2.73 16.60 17.12
CA SER A 171 -4.15 16.88 16.92
C SER A 171 -4.43 17.59 15.61
N LEU A 172 -5.62 17.35 15.05
CA LEU A 172 -6.17 18.15 13.97
C LEU A 172 -6.32 19.63 14.43
N PRO A 173 -6.22 20.62 13.51
CA PRO A 173 -6.17 20.49 12.05
C PRO A 173 -4.78 20.21 11.47
N HIS A 174 -3.75 20.11 12.30
CA HIS A 174 -2.38 19.91 11.81
C HIS A 174 -2.20 18.47 11.32
N SER A 175 -1.96 18.33 10.01
CA SER A 175 -1.80 17.03 9.35
C SER A 175 -0.88 17.12 8.14
N LEU A 176 0.12 16.26 8.09
CA LEU A 176 1.01 16.13 6.92
C LEU A 176 0.28 15.44 5.77
N GLY A 177 -0.59 14.47 6.07
CA GLY A 177 -1.39 13.77 5.07
C GLY A 177 -2.40 14.69 4.41
N LEU A 178 -3.20 15.44 5.19
CA LEU A 178 -4.18 16.40 4.63
C LEU A 178 -3.51 17.54 3.84
N LEU A 179 -2.34 18.02 4.28
CA LEU A 179 -1.56 18.99 3.53
C LEU A 179 -1.20 18.45 2.13
N TYR A 180 -0.76 17.19 2.08
CA TYR A 180 -0.39 16.54 0.83
C TYR A 180 -1.61 16.25 -0.06
N GLU A 181 -2.75 15.90 0.53
CA GLU A 181 -4.03 15.74 -0.16
C GLU A 181 -4.53 17.06 -0.77
N ASP A 182 -4.42 18.18 -0.04
CA ASP A 182 -4.81 19.50 -0.52
C ASP A 182 -3.96 19.93 -1.73
N LEU A 183 -2.65 19.67 -1.68
CA LEU A 183 -1.77 19.84 -2.85
C LEU A 183 -2.21 18.93 -4.01
N THR A 184 -2.55 17.68 -3.73
CA THR A 184 -3.01 16.71 -4.74
C THR A 184 -4.23 17.25 -5.49
N GLU A 185 -5.21 17.77 -4.75
CA GLU A 185 -6.40 18.39 -5.34
C GLU A 185 -6.07 19.67 -6.11
N HIS A 186 -5.21 20.54 -5.57
CA HIS A 186 -4.78 21.77 -6.25
C HIS A 186 -4.11 21.47 -7.60
N LEU A 187 -3.29 20.41 -7.66
CA LEU A 187 -2.67 19.93 -8.89
C LEU A 187 -3.65 19.18 -9.82
N GLY A 188 -4.95 19.14 -9.49
CA GLY A 188 -6.01 18.58 -10.31
C GLY A 188 -6.04 17.06 -10.34
N PHE A 189 -5.52 16.41 -9.31
CA PHE A 189 -5.63 14.99 -9.08
C PHE A 189 -6.73 14.65 -8.06
N ALA A 190 -7.10 13.39 -7.95
CA ALA A 190 -8.11 12.95 -6.99
C ALA A 190 -7.50 12.86 -5.58
N ARG A 191 -8.07 13.63 -4.65
CA ARG A 191 -7.76 13.60 -3.22
C ARG A 191 -8.02 12.21 -2.63
N SER A 192 -7.23 11.80 -1.64
CA SER A 192 -7.29 10.50 -0.96
C SER A 192 -7.19 9.29 -1.92
N SER A 193 -6.47 9.48 -3.04
CA SER A 193 -6.30 8.45 -4.08
C SER A 193 -5.04 8.62 -4.92
N ASP A 194 -4.67 9.86 -5.28
CA ASP A 194 -3.67 10.14 -6.31
C ASP A 194 -2.39 10.79 -5.77
N GLU A 195 -2.17 10.80 -4.47
CA GLU A 195 -0.99 11.41 -3.79
C GLU A 195 0.33 10.88 -4.36
N TYR A 196 0.37 9.60 -4.74
CA TYR A 196 1.52 9.00 -5.40
C TYR A 196 1.86 9.62 -6.77
N LYS A 197 0.91 10.31 -7.42
CA LYS A 197 1.16 11.06 -8.67
C LYS A 197 1.92 12.35 -8.37
N VAL A 198 1.59 13.00 -7.25
CA VAL A 198 2.32 14.19 -6.77
C VAL A 198 3.76 13.81 -6.41
N MET A 199 3.96 12.69 -5.71
CA MET A 199 5.29 12.14 -5.42
C MET A 199 6.09 11.88 -6.71
N ALA A 200 5.46 11.32 -7.76
CA ALA A 200 6.12 11.13 -9.04
C ALA A 200 6.42 12.45 -9.77
N LEU A 201 5.52 13.45 -9.70
CA LEU A 201 5.71 14.76 -10.30
C LEU A 201 6.86 15.53 -9.62
N ALA A 202 7.05 15.35 -8.31
CA ALA A 202 8.12 16.01 -7.53
C ALA A 202 9.52 15.72 -8.09
N SER A 203 9.76 14.55 -8.70
CA SER A 203 11.05 14.20 -9.30
C SER A 203 11.40 15.01 -10.55
N TYR A 204 10.46 15.75 -11.13
CA TYR A 204 10.65 16.66 -12.27
C TYR A 204 10.87 18.12 -11.83
N GLY A 205 10.70 18.42 -10.54
CA GLY A 205 10.80 19.77 -9.98
C GLY A 205 12.05 19.99 -9.13
N ARG A 206 12.14 21.21 -8.61
CA ARG A 206 13.14 21.63 -7.62
C ARG A 206 12.42 22.28 -6.45
N PRO A 207 12.89 22.14 -5.19
CA PRO A 207 12.23 22.71 -4.00
C PRO A 207 12.42 24.23 -3.93
N ARG A 208 11.80 24.95 -4.86
CA ARG A 208 11.99 26.39 -5.08
C ARG A 208 11.42 27.25 -3.96
N PHE A 209 10.37 26.78 -3.28
CA PHE A 209 9.65 27.51 -2.25
C PHE A 209 9.98 26.99 -0.84
N GLU A 210 11.16 26.40 -0.67
CA GLU A 210 11.60 25.82 0.61
C GLU A 210 11.57 26.80 1.78
N PRO A 211 12.02 28.10 1.64
CA PRO A 211 11.98 29.05 2.75
C PRO A 211 10.56 29.28 3.28
N GLU A 212 9.59 29.47 2.39
CA GLU A 212 8.19 29.71 2.74
C GLU A 212 7.57 28.48 3.42
N PHE A 213 7.85 27.28 2.89
CA PHE A 213 7.32 26.05 3.45
C PHE A 213 7.95 25.65 4.78
N ARG A 214 9.15 26.13 5.11
CA ARG A 214 9.72 25.97 6.45
C ARG A 214 8.92 26.71 7.52
N GLU A 215 8.36 27.85 7.18
CA GLU A 215 7.49 28.63 8.09
C GLU A 215 6.09 28.01 8.19
N LEU A 216 5.52 27.56 7.05
CA LEU A 216 4.17 27.01 6.98
C LEU A 216 4.06 25.63 7.62
N VAL A 217 5.11 24.82 7.55
CA VAL A 217 5.12 23.43 8.04
C VAL A 217 6.38 23.22 8.85
N ARG A 218 6.26 23.05 10.16
CA ARG A 218 7.41 22.99 11.08
C ARG A 218 7.16 22.07 12.27
N THR A 219 8.21 21.46 12.79
CA THR A 219 8.17 20.71 14.05
C THR A 219 8.10 21.66 15.25
N THR A 220 7.56 21.18 16.36
CA THR A 220 7.41 21.96 17.61
C THR A 220 8.48 21.61 18.66
N GLY A 221 9.31 20.60 18.39
CA GLY A 221 10.41 20.18 19.27
C GLY A 221 10.02 19.23 20.39
N ASP A 222 8.74 19.00 20.58
CA ASP A 222 8.14 18.09 21.59
C ASP A 222 7.59 16.79 20.98
N GLY A 223 7.97 16.49 19.75
CA GLY A 223 7.48 15.33 18.96
C GLY A 223 6.25 15.63 18.14
N GLY A 224 5.77 16.87 18.14
CA GLY A 224 4.67 17.35 17.33
C GLY A 224 5.14 18.23 16.15
N PHE A 225 4.17 18.71 15.38
CA PHE A 225 4.39 19.64 14.25
C PHE A 225 3.17 20.54 14.03
N ARG A 226 3.37 21.58 13.23
CA ARG A 226 2.30 22.47 12.77
C ARG A 226 2.29 22.55 11.24
N THR A 227 1.07 22.60 10.70
CA THR A 227 0.79 22.91 9.29
C THR A 227 -0.14 24.11 9.27
N ASP A 228 0.35 25.25 8.76
CA ASP A 228 -0.48 26.45 8.62
C ASP A 228 -1.22 26.38 7.27
N PRO A 229 -2.39 27.04 7.10
CA PRO A 229 -3.12 27.08 5.84
C PRO A 229 -2.28 27.61 4.69
N VAL A 230 -2.32 26.97 3.53
CA VAL A 230 -1.53 27.31 2.35
C VAL A 230 -2.41 27.94 1.27
N ASP A 231 -2.04 29.14 0.82
CA ASP A 231 -2.56 29.68 -0.45
C ASP A 231 -1.75 29.09 -1.61
N TRP A 232 -2.20 27.94 -2.08
CA TRP A 232 -1.54 27.19 -3.15
C TRP A 232 -1.36 28.00 -4.44
N ALA A 233 -2.33 28.90 -4.74
CA ALA A 233 -2.32 29.70 -5.96
C ALA A 233 -1.19 30.75 -5.96
N ALA A 234 -0.69 31.14 -4.78
CA ALA A 234 0.46 32.03 -4.66
C ALA A 234 1.77 31.37 -5.16
N PHE A 235 1.86 30.05 -5.16
CA PHE A 235 3.06 29.28 -5.57
C PHE A 235 2.96 28.74 -6.99
N ALA A 236 1.80 28.20 -7.37
CA ALA A 236 1.52 27.74 -8.72
C ALA A 236 0.02 27.88 -9.01
N PRO A 237 -0.38 28.21 -10.25
CA PRO A 237 -1.81 28.30 -10.59
C PRO A 237 -2.47 26.92 -10.46
N ARG A 238 -3.78 26.90 -10.15
CA ARG A 238 -4.54 25.63 -10.18
C ARG A 238 -4.48 25.04 -11.58
N ARG A 239 -4.16 23.75 -11.67
CA ARG A 239 -4.01 23.08 -12.96
C ARG A 239 -5.34 22.99 -13.72
N THR A 240 -5.31 23.41 -14.99
CA THR A 240 -6.45 23.31 -15.92
C THR A 240 -6.11 22.54 -17.21
N GLY A 241 -4.88 22.02 -17.31
CA GLY A 241 -4.36 21.33 -18.51
C GLY A 241 -3.11 20.53 -18.22
N GLY A 242 -2.05 20.70 -19.01
CA GLY A 242 -0.73 20.11 -18.76
C GLY A 242 -0.05 20.66 -17.49
N PHE A 243 1.04 20.02 -17.10
CA PHE A 243 1.88 20.51 -15.99
C PHE A 243 2.90 21.51 -16.50
N GLY A 244 3.01 22.68 -15.83
CA GLY A 244 4.14 23.58 -15.96
C GLY A 244 5.25 23.24 -14.96
N GLN A 245 6.42 23.87 -15.13
CA GLN A 245 7.56 23.67 -14.22
C GLN A 245 7.22 24.10 -12.79
N GLU A 246 6.41 25.14 -12.62
CA GLU A 246 5.92 25.63 -11.31
C GLU A 246 5.13 24.58 -10.53
N HIS A 247 4.36 23.73 -11.21
CA HIS A 247 3.63 22.63 -10.57
C HIS A 247 4.59 21.55 -10.06
N ALA A 248 5.61 21.22 -10.84
CA ALA A 248 6.63 20.27 -10.44
C ALA A 248 7.50 20.81 -9.31
N ASP A 249 7.86 22.11 -9.35
CA ASP A 249 8.63 22.77 -8.29
C ASP A 249 7.85 22.85 -6.98
N LEU A 250 6.54 23.11 -7.04
CA LEU A 250 5.68 23.08 -5.86
C LEU A 250 5.58 21.66 -5.28
N ALA A 251 5.36 20.65 -6.12
CA ALA A 251 5.36 19.26 -5.69
C ALA A 251 6.69 18.85 -5.03
N ALA A 252 7.83 19.23 -5.63
CA ALA A 252 9.17 18.98 -5.07
C ALA A 252 9.39 19.70 -3.74
N THR A 253 8.86 20.91 -3.59
CA THR A 253 8.97 21.70 -2.35
C THR A 253 8.22 21.03 -1.20
N VAL A 254 6.96 20.64 -1.44
CA VAL A 254 6.13 19.99 -0.41
C VAL A 254 6.68 18.60 -0.06
N GLN A 255 7.13 17.84 -1.07
CA GLN A 255 7.77 16.54 -0.86
C GLN A 255 9.00 16.68 0.04
N LYS A 256 9.89 17.62 -0.28
CA LYS A 256 11.09 17.86 0.54
C LYS A 256 10.73 18.30 1.96
N ARG A 257 9.74 19.17 2.15
CA ARG A 257 9.34 19.62 3.49
C ARG A 257 8.73 18.49 4.30
N LEU A 258 7.90 17.63 3.68
CA LEU A 258 7.40 16.41 4.32
C LEU A 258 8.55 15.53 4.83
N GLU A 259 9.54 15.27 3.98
CA GLU A 259 10.72 14.48 4.33
C GLU A 259 11.52 15.08 5.48
N ASP A 260 11.74 16.42 5.47
CA ASP A 260 12.47 17.12 6.54
C ASP A 260 11.75 16.98 7.88
N VAL A 261 10.42 17.17 7.91
CA VAL A 261 9.61 17.03 9.13
C VAL A 261 9.67 15.61 9.65
N LEU A 262 9.49 14.62 8.78
CA LEU A 262 9.56 13.21 9.19
C LEU A 262 10.93 12.83 9.76
N LEU A 263 12.03 13.36 9.21
CA LEU A 263 13.38 13.18 9.75
C LEU A 263 13.55 13.82 11.13
N GLU A 264 13.05 15.04 11.31
CA GLU A 264 13.09 15.75 12.59
C GLU A 264 12.31 14.96 13.66
N LEU A 265 11.09 14.49 13.33
CA LEU A 265 10.27 13.66 14.21
C LEU A 265 10.93 12.30 14.52
N ALA A 266 11.57 11.68 13.53
CA ALA A 266 12.28 10.41 13.72
C ALA A 266 13.49 10.56 14.67
N ARG A 267 14.23 11.66 14.58
CA ARG A 267 15.34 11.95 15.51
C ARG A 267 14.83 12.15 16.92
N TRP A 268 13.78 12.94 17.10
CA TRP A 268 13.14 13.13 18.39
C TRP A 268 12.65 11.78 18.96
N LEU A 269 11.96 10.95 18.18
CA LEU A 269 11.45 9.66 18.60
C LEU A 269 12.57 8.69 19.03
N ARG A 270 13.70 8.70 18.31
CA ARG A 270 14.88 7.90 18.68
C ARG A 270 15.44 8.30 20.04
N GLU A 271 15.49 9.61 20.32
CA GLU A 271 15.93 10.14 21.61
C GLU A 271 14.98 9.74 22.77
N GLN A 272 13.65 9.75 22.51
CA GLN A 272 12.67 9.39 23.52
C GLN A 272 12.66 7.89 23.85
N THR A 273 12.74 7.04 22.84
CA THR A 273 12.54 5.59 23.00
C THR A 273 13.85 4.82 23.19
N GLY A 274 14.96 5.33 22.69
CA GLY A 274 16.22 4.58 22.65
C GLY A 274 16.20 3.38 21.68
N GLN A 275 15.11 3.13 20.94
CA GLN A 275 14.97 1.99 20.03
C GLN A 275 15.85 2.15 18.79
N SER A 276 16.53 1.09 18.34
CA SER A 276 17.32 1.12 17.11
C SER A 276 16.52 0.79 15.85
N ARG A 277 15.30 0.28 16.00
CA ARG A 277 14.40 -0.13 14.93
C ARG A 277 13.18 0.77 14.89
N LEU A 278 12.70 1.07 13.68
CA LEU A 278 11.50 1.88 13.44
C LEU A 278 10.50 1.11 12.59
N THR A 279 9.23 1.18 12.97
CA THR A 279 8.13 0.70 12.15
C THR A 279 7.23 1.86 11.73
N LEU A 280 6.73 1.83 10.47
CA LEU A 280 5.95 2.90 9.87
C LEU A 280 4.59 2.42 9.37
N ALA A 281 3.55 3.20 9.63
CA ALA A 281 2.20 3.05 9.07
C ALA A 281 1.52 4.42 8.90
N GLY A 282 0.26 4.42 8.43
CA GLY A 282 -0.48 5.59 7.96
C GLY A 282 -0.26 5.82 6.47
N GLY A 283 -1.15 6.55 5.82
CA GLY A 283 -1.10 6.82 4.38
C GLY A 283 0.22 7.45 3.91
N THR A 284 0.83 8.30 4.75
CA THR A 284 2.14 8.92 4.48
C THR A 284 3.27 7.89 4.34
N ALA A 285 3.20 6.73 4.99
CA ALA A 285 4.21 5.67 4.87
C ALA A 285 4.19 4.95 3.51
N LEU A 286 3.21 5.22 2.63
CA LEU A 286 3.26 4.82 1.21
C LEU A 286 4.23 5.67 0.38
N ASN A 287 4.74 6.78 0.95
CA ASN A 287 5.72 7.64 0.30
C ASN A 287 7.12 7.01 0.38
N CYS A 288 7.45 6.21 -0.63
CA CYS A 288 8.72 5.47 -0.70
C CYS A 288 9.96 6.39 -0.78
N VAL A 289 9.81 7.63 -1.23
CA VAL A 289 10.90 8.61 -1.27
C VAL A 289 11.24 9.08 0.14
N ALA A 290 10.22 9.45 0.93
CA ALA A 290 10.38 9.82 2.32
C ALA A 290 10.94 8.65 3.17
N ASN A 291 10.45 7.43 2.96
CA ASN A 291 10.95 6.24 3.65
C ASN A 291 12.45 6.00 3.37
N SER A 292 12.88 6.18 2.12
CA SER A 292 14.28 6.01 1.75
C SER A 292 15.17 7.08 2.36
N ARG A 293 14.67 8.30 2.48
CA ARG A 293 15.40 9.35 3.15
C ARG A 293 15.51 9.12 4.66
N LEU A 294 14.44 8.63 5.30
CA LEU A 294 14.48 8.17 6.69
C LEU A 294 15.51 7.06 6.90
N HIS A 295 15.63 6.14 5.96
CA HIS A 295 16.64 5.07 6.03
C HIS A 295 18.08 5.61 5.86
N ARG A 296 18.32 6.55 4.93
CA ARG A 296 19.67 7.07 4.63
C ARG A 296 20.19 8.05 5.68
N GLU A 297 19.33 8.94 6.16
CA GLU A 297 19.69 10.12 6.97
C GLU A 297 19.11 10.06 8.40
N GLY A 298 18.19 9.13 8.65
CA GLY A 298 17.54 8.97 9.94
C GLY A 298 18.42 8.25 10.97
N PRO A 299 17.99 8.22 12.23
CA PRO A 299 18.76 7.70 13.36
C PRO A 299 18.54 6.20 13.62
N PHE A 300 17.69 5.52 12.82
CA PHE A 300 17.36 4.12 13.02
C PHE A 300 18.21 3.20 12.13
N GLU A 301 18.63 2.07 12.68
CA GLU A 301 19.44 1.06 11.98
C GLU A 301 18.62 0.25 11.00
N GLU A 302 17.37 -0.06 11.39
CA GLU A 302 16.44 -0.84 10.56
C GLU A 302 15.07 -0.12 10.53
N ILE A 303 14.46 -0.09 9.33
CA ILE A 303 13.11 0.44 9.14
C ILE A 303 12.25 -0.60 8.45
N TRP A 304 11.11 -0.91 9.05
CA TRP A 304 10.08 -1.75 8.44
C TRP A 304 8.81 -0.93 8.19
N VAL A 305 8.24 -1.09 7.02
CA VAL A 305 7.02 -0.38 6.62
C VAL A 305 5.94 -1.41 6.31
N GLN A 306 4.76 -1.23 6.89
CA GLN A 306 3.60 -2.09 6.60
C GLN A 306 3.27 -2.03 5.09
N PRO A 307 3.19 -3.17 4.36
CA PRO A 307 2.83 -3.18 2.95
C PRO A 307 1.46 -2.53 2.65
N ALA A 308 0.50 -2.73 3.53
CA ALA A 308 -0.81 -2.10 3.52
C ALA A 308 -0.86 -0.93 4.53
N SER A 309 0.11 0.01 4.47
CA SER A 309 0.27 1.07 5.47
C SER A 309 -0.87 2.09 5.51
N GLY A 310 -1.68 2.22 4.46
CA GLY A 310 -2.91 3.03 4.47
C GLY A 310 -4.01 2.40 5.32
N ASP A 311 -5.22 2.94 5.23
CA ASP A 311 -6.37 2.55 6.07
C ASP A 311 -6.73 1.07 5.98
N SER A 312 -6.51 0.41 4.84
CA SER A 312 -6.75 -1.02 4.73
C SER A 312 -5.99 -1.84 5.78
N GLY A 313 -4.76 -1.43 6.12
CA GLY A 313 -3.95 -2.09 7.14
C GLY A 313 -4.50 -1.95 8.55
N THR A 314 -5.34 -0.97 8.83
CA THR A 314 -5.95 -0.79 10.16
C THR A 314 -6.90 -1.93 10.51
N ALA A 315 -7.49 -2.61 9.51
CA ALA A 315 -8.25 -3.84 9.76
C ALA A 315 -7.36 -4.91 10.42
N LEU A 316 -6.17 -5.15 9.85
CA LEU A 316 -5.20 -6.07 10.44
C LEU A 316 -4.74 -5.59 11.83
N GLY A 317 -4.45 -4.30 11.94
CA GLY A 317 -3.99 -3.72 13.20
C GLY A 317 -5.02 -3.80 14.32
N ALA A 318 -6.30 -3.58 14.04
CA ALA A 318 -7.37 -3.71 15.03
C ALA A 318 -7.47 -5.16 15.57
N ALA A 319 -7.35 -6.17 14.70
CA ALA A 319 -7.36 -7.56 15.14
C ALA A 319 -6.12 -7.92 15.97
N LEU A 320 -4.92 -7.48 15.54
CA LEU A 320 -3.68 -7.72 16.27
C LEU A 320 -3.65 -7.00 17.63
N HIS A 321 -4.19 -5.79 17.69
CA HIS A 321 -4.31 -5.03 18.93
C HIS A 321 -5.15 -5.79 19.98
N LEU A 322 -6.34 -6.24 19.59
CA LEU A 322 -7.21 -7.01 20.50
C LEU A 322 -6.57 -8.35 20.92
N ALA A 323 -5.87 -9.04 20.03
CA ALA A 323 -5.14 -10.25 20.36
C ALA A 323 -4.02 -9.97 21.40
N ALA A 324 -3.25 -8.90 21.19
CA ALA A 324 -2.19 -8.51 22.12
C ALA A 324 -2.74 -8.06 23.48
N GLU A 325 -3.86 -7.32 23.52
CA GLU A 325 -4.53 -6.95 24.78
C GLU A 325 -5.08 -8.16 25.53
N ALA A 326 -5.51 -9.19 24.82
CA ALA A 326 -5.91 -10.48 25.42
C ALA A 326 -4.70 -11.32 25.91
N GLY A 327 -3.48 -10.85 25.69
CA GLY A 327 -2.25 -11.53 26.10
C GLY A 327 -1.79 -12.66 25.18
N GLU A 328 -2.29 -12.71 23.94
CA GLU A 328 -1.82 -13.69 22.96
C GLU A 328 -0.42 -13.35 22.44
N PRO A 329 0.44 -14.35 22.25
CA PRO A 329 1.71 -14.13 21.56
C PRO A 329 1.44 -13.83 20.07
N ILE A 330 1.90 -12.66 19.61
CA ILE A 330 1.72 -12.26 18.22
C ILE A 330 2.91 -12.75 17.37
N GLU A 331 2.61 -13.44 16.28
CA GLU A 331 3.61 -13.82 15.29
C GLU A 331 3.77 -12.73 14.21
N PRO A 332 4.99 -12.46 13.74
CA PRO A 332 5.22 -11.56 12.62
C PRO A 332 4.37 -11.95 11.39
N MET A 333 3.96 -10.95 10.62
CA MET A 333 3.22 -11.18 9.40
C MET A 333 4.05 -12.01 8.40
N PRO A 334 3.50 -13.09 7.81
CA PRO A 334 4.27 -14.02 6.98
C PRO A 334 4.66 -13.43 5.61
N GLY A 335 4.06 -12.32 5.21
CA GLY A 335 4.25 -11.66 3.93
C GLY A 335 3.02 -10.87 3.53
N ALA A 336 3.03 -10.28 2.33
CA ALA A 336 1.90 -9.48 1.83
C ALA A 336 0.85 -10.30 1.05
N ASP A 337 1.12 -11.55 0.71
CA ASP A 337 0.22 -12.44 -0.06
C ASP A 337 -0.87 -13.05 0.84
N LEU A 338 -1.67 -12.20 1.44
CA LEU A 338 -2.70 -12.56 2.42
C LEU A 338 -4.11 -12.67 1.81
N GLY A 339 -4.27 -12.21 0.55
CA GLY A 339 -5.53 -12.19 -0.16
C GLY A 339 -5.93 -13.52 -0.82
N ARG A 340 -6.94 -13.47 -1.70
CA ARG A 340 -7.56 -14.66 -2.30
C ARG A 340 -6.61 -15.39 -3.26
N GLY A 341 -6.57 -16.72 -3.11
CA GLY A 341 -5.90 -17.65 -4.01
C GLY A 341 -6.88 -18.54 -4.75
N TRP A 342 -6.40 -19.27 -5.75
CA TRP A 342 -7.18 -20.15 -6.60
C TRP A 342 -6.41 -21.45 -6.86
N THR A 343 -7.11 -22.57 -6.83
CA THR A 343 -6.56 -23.87 -7.21
C THR A 343 -6.46 -24.03 -8.73
N ASP A 344 -5.59 -24.91 -9.21
CA ASP A 344 -5.46 -25.22 -10.66
C ASP A 344 -6.79 -25.64 -11.29
N ASP A 345 -7.62 -26.41 -10.56
CA ASP A 345 -8.90 -26.89 -11.08
C ASP A 345 -9.95 -25.76 -11.16
N GLU A 346 -9.96 -24.84 -10.20
CA GLU A 346 -10.81 -23.65 -10.28
C GLU A 346 -10.40 -22.76 -11.45
N LEU A 347 -9.09 -22.53 -11.64
CA LEU A 347 -8.57 -21.77 -12.77
C LEU A 347 -8.93 -22.40 -14.10
N ARG A 348 -8.77 -23.73 -14.23
CA ARG A 348 -9.20 -24.48 -15.42
C ARG A 348 -10.69 -24.31 -15.68
N GLY A 349 -11.51 -24.48 -14.63
CA GLY A 349 -12.96 -24.32 -14.74
C GLY A 349 -13.37 -22.91 -15.20
N TRP A 350 -12.64 -21.86 -14.84
CA TRP A 350 -12.85 -20.51 -15.35
C TRP A 350 -12.48 -20.36 -16.82
N LEU A 351 -11.34 -20.92 -17.25
CA LEU A 351 -10.88 -20.88 -18.63
C LEU A 351 -11.82 -21.65 -19.56
N ASP A 352 -12.29 -22.82 -19.13
CA ASP A 352 -13.26 -23.65 -19.88
C ASP A 352 -14.60 -22.92 -20.05
N ARG A 353 -15.15 -22.34 -18.97
CA ARG A 353 -16.40 -21.55 -19.04
C ARG A 353 -16.28 -20.31 -19.92
N ALA A 354 -15.12 -19.66 -19.93
CA ALA A 354 -14.87 -18.52 -20.79
C ALA A 354 -14.66 -18.90 -22.27
N GLY A 355 -14.50 -20.16 -22.58
CA GLY A 355 -14.29 -20.67 -23.95
C GLY A 355 -12.98 -20.14 -24.58
N VAL A 356 -12.00 -19.75 -23.78
CA VAL A 356 -10.71 -19.28 -24.28
C VAL A 356 -9.78 -20.46 -24.56
N ARG A 357 -8.96 -20.36 -25.60
CA ARG A 357 -7.91 -21.35 -25.84
C ARG A 357 -6.76 -21.12 -24.87
N TYR A 358 -6.34 -22.17 -24.19
CA TYR A 358 -5.21 -22.14 -23.28
C TYR A 358 -4.33 -23.38 -23.46
N GLU A 359 -3.11 -23.31 -22.99
CA GLU A 359 -2.17 -24.42 -22.91
C GLU A 359 -1.67 -24.57 -21.46
N ARG A 360 -1.22 -25.76 -21.12
CA ARG A 360 -0.51 -26.03 -19.87
C ARG A 360 0.92 -26.41 -20.23
N PRO A 361 1.87 -25.46 -20.25
CA PRO A 361 3.27 -25.74 -20.55
C PRO A 361 3.90 -26.61 -19.44
N ASP A 362 5.00 -27.29 -19.76
CA ASP A 362 5.77 -28.06 -18.78
C ASP A 362 6.31 -27.18 -17.66
N ASP A 363 6.75 -25.95 -18.00
CA ASP A 363 7.15 -24.92 -17.03
C ASP A 363 6.60 -23.52 -17.46
N VAL A 364 5.66 -23.00 -16.67
CA VAL A 364 5.09 -21.68 -16.90
C VAL A 364 6.10 -20.55 -16.69
N ALA A 365 7.04 -20.71 -15.76
CA ALA A 365 8.09 -19.72 -15.51
C ALA A 365 9.02 -19.55 -16.72
N ASP A 366 9.41 -20.67 -17.31
CA ASP A 366 10.25 -20.71 -18.51
C ASP A 366 9.52 -20.12 -19.74
N THR A 367 8.25 -20.48 -19.93
CA THR A 367 7.38 -19.93 -21.00
C THR A 367 7.20 -18.43 -20.88
N VAL A 368 7.04 -17.90 -19.66
CA VAL A 368 6.93 -16.46 -19.42
C VAL A 368 8.27 -15.76 -19.64
N ALA A 369 9.38 -16.37 -19.25
CA ALA A 369 10.71 -15.84 -19.51
C ALA A 369 11.00 -15.70 -21.01
N ASP A 370 10.59 -16.68 -21.85
CA ASP A 370 10.67 -16.59 -23.31
C ASP A 370 9.86 -15.39 -23.84
N ALA A 371 8.61 -15.26 -23.40
CA ALA A 371 7.74 -14.17 -23.83
C ALA A 371 8.31 -12.79 -23.46
N LEU A 372 8.86 -12.65 -22.25
CA LEU A 372 9.52 -11.42 -21.79
C LEU A 372 10.80 -11.12 -22.60
N ALA A 373 11.62 -12.14 -22.88
CA ALA A 373 12.81 -11.99 -23.72
C ALA A 373 12.47 -11.55 -25.14
N ASP A 374 11.33 -12.01 -25.69
CA ASP A 374 10.75 -11.58 -26.97
C ASP A 374 10.07 -10.19 -26.87
N ASN A 375 10.27 -9.45 -25.77
CA ASN A 375 9.70 -8.11 -25.53
C ASN A 375 8.16 -8.08 -25.53
N ARG A 376 7.51 -9.13 -25.07
CA ARG A 376 6.05 -9.21 -24.88
C ARG A 376 5.67 -8.70 -23.49
N ILE A 377 4.47 -8.14 -23.37
CA ILE A 377 3.86 -7.78 -22.08
C ILE A 377 3.07 -8.98 -21.57
N VAL A 378 3.33 -9.39 -20.34
CA VAL A 378 2.72 -10.56 -19.70
C VAL A 378 1.85 -10.14 -18.52
N ALA A 379 0.58 -10.59 -18.51
CA ALA A 379 -0.26 -10.60 -17.32
C ALA A 379 0.09 -11.85 -16.50
N TRP A 380 0.48 -11.65 -15.25
CA TRP A 380 0.93 -12.69 -14.34
C TRP A 380 -0.03 -12.79 -13.15
N PHE A 381 -0.77 -13.90 -13.08
CA PHE A 381 -1.79 -14.18 -12.08
C PHE A 381 -1.45 -15.49 -11.36
N GLN A 382 -0.86 -15.39 -10.16
CA GLN A 382 -0.31 -16.53 -9.44
C GLN A 382 -0.61 -16.46 -7.95
N GLY A 383 -0.81 -17.61 -7.30
CA GLY A 383 -0.93 -17.73 -5.86
C GLY A 383 -2.01 -16.84 -5.24
N ARG A 384 -1.80 -16.44 -3.99
CA ARG A 384 -2.69 -15.54 -3.25
C ARG A 384 -2.43 -14.08 -3.64
N ALA A 385 -3.49 -13.27 -3.71
CA ALA A 385 -3.39 -11.83 -4.00
C ALA A 385 -2.65 -11.08 -2.88
N GLU A 386 -2.02 -9.99 -3.25
CA GLU A 386 -1.38 -9.08 -2.30
C GLU A 386 -2.43 -8.32 -1.48
N PHE A 387 -2.16 -8.15 -0.19
CA PHE A 387 -2.80 -7.19 0.70
C PHE A 387 -1.99 -5.89 0.69
N GLY A 388 -2.63 -4.79 0.29
CA GLY A 388 -1.97 -3.50 0.05
C GLY A 388 -1.98 -3.06 -1.43
N PRO A 389 -1.54 -1.81 -1.71
CA PRO A 389 -1.73 -1.18 -3.02
C PRO A 389 -0.69 -1.60 -4.07
N ARG A 390 0.30 -2.43 -3.72
CA ARG A 390 1.41 -2.80 -4.60
C ARG A 390 1.26 -4.21 -5.14
N ALA A 391 1.49 -4.39 -6.45
CA ALA A 391 1.66 -5.71 -7.03
C ALA A 391 3.06 -6.23 -6.71
N LEU A 392 3.13 -7.40 -6.10
CA LEU A 392 4.36 -8.00 -5.59
C LEU A 392 4.63 -9.40 -6.20
N GLY A 393 4.21 -9.58 -7.46
CA GLY A 393 4.44 -10.82 -8.20
C GLY A 393 3.31 -11.85 -8.09
N HIS A 394 2.11 -11.43 -7.70
CA HIS A 394 0.91 -12.28 -7.69
C HIS A 394 -0.16 -11.79 -8.64
N ARG A 395 -0.41 -10.49 -8.71
CA ARG A 395 -1.35 -9.81 -9.61
C ARG A 395 -0.61 -8.72 -10.37
N SER A 396 0.25 -9.13 -11.30
CA SER A 396 1.28 -8.29 -11.91
C SER A 396 1.15 -8.19 -13.43
N LEU A 397 1.55 -7.04 -13.99
CA LEU A 397 1.96 -6.89 -15.38
C LEU A 397 3.48 -6.86 -15.44
N LEU A 398 4.05 -7.74 -16.23
CA LEU A 398 5.49 -7.91 -16.41
C LEU A 398 5.92 -7.47 -17.81
N ALA A 399 7.13 -6.89 -17.93
CA ALA A 399 7.73 -6.51 -19.19
C ALA A 399 9.26 -6.52 -19.13
N HIS A 400 9.90 -6.50 -20.30
CA HIS A 400 11.35 -6.42 -20.44
C HIS A 400 11.87 -5.03 -20.05
N PRO A 401 12.81 -4.89 -19.09
CA PRO A 401 13.28 -3.59 -18.58
C PRO A 401 14.23 -2.87 -19.54
N GLY A 402 14.88 -3.59 -20.44
CA GLY A 402 15.89 -3.06 -21.37
C GLY A 402 15.32 -2.22 -22.52
N HIS A 403 14.02 -2.22 -22.73
CA HIS A 403 13.35 -1.43 -23.76
C HIS A 403 12.62 -0.24 -23.15
N LYS A 404 13.17 0.97 -23.30
CA LYS A 404 12.57 2.20 -22.74
C LYS A 404 11.11 2.40 -23.12
N ALA A 405 10.72 2.01 -24.35
CA ALA A 405 9.34 2.09 -24.84
C ALA A 405 8.34 1.27 -24.01
N ASN A 406 8.80 0.29 -23.22
CA ASN A 406 7.90 -0.49 -22.37
C ASN A 406 7.31 0.32 -21.22
N LEU A 407 7.94 1.41 -20.79
CA LEU A 407 7.34 2.37 -19.86
C LEU A 407 6.06 2.97 -20.48
N GLU A 408 6.14 3.47 -21.71
CA GLU A 408 5.00 4.06 -22.42
C GLU A 408 3.93 3.02 -22.71
N ARG A 409 4.32 1.85 -23.24
CA ARG A 409 3.37 0.73 -23.51
C ARG A 409 2.58 0.33 -22.24
N LEU A 410 3.24 0.20 -21.09
CA LEU A 410 2.58 -0.15 -19.85
C LEU A 410 1.68 0.98 -19.35
N ASN A 411 2.11 2.24 -19.49
CA ASN A 411 1.27 3.37 -19.13
C ASN A 411 0.02 3.45 -20.02
N ASP A 412 0.14 3.14 -21.32
CA ASP A 412 -1.00 3.05 -22.25
C ASP A 412 -1.96 1.91 -21.88
N VAL A 413 -1.44 0.70 -21.60
CA VAL A 413 -2.25 -0.43 -21.07
C VAL A 413 -3.07 0.00 -19.85
N LYS A 414 -2.47 0.80 -18.99
CA LYS A 414 -3.08 1.27 -17.74
C LYS A 414 -3.88 2.56 -17.91
N GLY A 415 -3.88 3.18 -19.10
CA GLY A 415 -4.56 4.45 -19.36
C GLY A 415 -4.16 5.55 -18.37
N ARG A 416 -2.86 5.68 -18.07
CA ARG A 416 -2.35 6.60 -17.07
C ARG A 416 -1.30 7.57 -17.64
N GLU A 417 -0.96 8.58 -16.87
CA GLU A 417 -0.02 9.64 -17.28
C GLU A 417 1.38 9.08 -17.56
N GLN A 418 2.03 9.54 -18.64
CA GLN A 418 3.31 9.02 -19.12
C GLN A 418 4.51 9.35 -18.20
N PHE A 419 4.42 10.37 -17.35
CA PHE A 419 5.47 10.68 -16.39
C PHE A 419 5.56 9.67 -15.22
N ARG A 420 4.58 8.78 -15.07
CA ARG A 420 4.54 7.81 -13.97
C ARG A 420 5.51 6.67 -14.21
N PRO A 421 6.42 6.40 -13.25
CA PRO A 421 7.37 5.32 -13.37
C PRO A 421 6.74 3.94 -13.20
N VAL A 422 7.44 2.91 -13.65
CA VAL A 422 7.18 1.50 -13.34
C VAL A 422 8.34 0.94 -12.50
N ALA A 423 8.06 -0.07 -11.70
CA ALA A 423 8.99 -0.62 -10.73
C ALA A 423 9.74 -1.85 -11.29
N PRO A 424 11.01 -2.05 -10.90
CA PRO A 424 11.73 -3.30 -11.14
C PRO A 424 11.47 -4.34 -10.06
N MET A 425 11.50 -5.60 -10.45
CA MET A 425 11.57 -6.78 -9.61
C MET A 425 12.89 -7.50 -9.87
N VAL A 426 13.60 -7.89 -8.82
CA VAL A 426 14.95 -8.48 -8.88
C VAL A 426 15.11 -9.57 -7.84
N LEU A 427 15.91 -10.61 -8.12
CA LEU A 427 16.31 -11.60 -7.12
C LEU A 427 17.07 -10.94 -5.97
N ALA A 428 16.76 -11.31 -4.72
CA ALA A 428 17.38 -10.71 -3.53
C ALA A 428 18.91 -10.82 -3.57
N GLU A 429 19.45 -11.97 -4.00
CA GLU A 429 20.89 -12.22 -4.14
C GLU A 429 21.59 -11.39 -5.22
N ARG A 430 20.83 -10.80 -6.16
CA ARG A 430 21.36 -9.98 -7.26
C ARG A 430 21.10 -8.48 -7.07
N ALA A 431 20.30 -8.11 -6.07
CA ALA A 431 19.84 -6.72 -5.89
C ALA A 431 21.03 -5.75 -5.65
N ALA A 432 21.97 -6.12 -4.81
CA ALA A 432 23.13 -5.27 -4.46
C ALA A 432 24.10 -5.00 -5.64
N GLU A 433 24.03 -5.77 -6.73
CA GLU A 433 24.82 -5.51 -7.93
C GLU A 433 24.30 -4.31 -8.75
N ILE A 434 23.03 -3.97 -8.56
CA ILE A 434 22.26 -3.07 -9.43
C ILE A 434 21.78 -1.84 -8.66
N PHE A 435 21.40 -2.04 -7.40
CA PHE A 435 20.68 -1.06 -6.58
C PHE A 435 21.39 -0.82 -5.26
N GLY A 436 21.57 0.46 -4.94
CA GLY A 436 22.20 0.92 -3.69
C GLY A 436 21.37 2.00 -3.00
N GLY A 437 21.86 2.51 -1.88
CA GLY A 437 21.27 3.65 -1.17
C GLY A 437 19.94 3.41 -0.47
N GLY A 438 19.44 2.18 -0.46
CA GLY A 438 18.22 1.78 0.26
C GLY A 438 18.41 0.43 0.99
N PRO A 439 17.43 0.02 1.82
CA PRO A 439 17.52 -1.23 2.57
C PRO A 439 17.43 -2.45 1.65
N LEU A 440 18.24 -3.48 1.93
CA LEU A 440 18.14 -4.77 1.28
C LEU A 440 18.04 -5.87 2.35
N PRO A 441 17.08 -6.80 2.25
CA PRO A 441 16.06 -6.90 1.18
C PRO A 441 15.00 -5.78 1.24
N SER A 442 14.32 -5.54 0.10
CA SER A 442 13.22 -4.58 -0.04
C SER A 442 12.04 -5.24 -0.76
N PRO A 443 11.25 -6.11 -0.09
CA PRO A 443 10.28 -6.97 -0.75
C PRO A 443 8.97 -6.27 -1.16
N TYR A 444 8.66 -5.07 -0.61
CA TYR A 444 7.31 -4.48 -0.68
C TYR A 444 7.20 -3.20 -1.52
N MET A 445 8.24 -2.80 -2.26
CA MET A 445 8.24 -1.55 -3.06
C MET A 445 7.97 -0.28 -2.23
N LEU A 446 8.48 -0.22 -1.00
CA LEU A 446 8.28 0.89 -0.06
C LEU A 446 9.53 1.76 0.13
N PHE A 447 10.56 1.50 -0.65
CA PHE A 447 11.78 2.28 -0.71
C PHE A 447 12.24 2.48 -2.16
N VAL A 448 12.90 3.61 -2.42
CA VAL A 448 13.63 3.85 -3.66
C VAL A 448 15.11 3.62 -3.46
N HIS A 449 15.79 3.15 -4.48
CA HIS A 449 17.21 2.82 -4.49
C HIS A 449 17.89 3.52 -5.65
N ASP A 450 19.15 3.87 -5.48
CA ASP A 450 19.96 4.42 -6.55
C ASP A 450 20.31 3.29 -7.54
N VAL A 451 20.14 3.53 -8.83
CA VAL A 451 20.53 2.59 -9.88
C VAL A 451 22.03 2.78 -10.16
N ASP A 452 22.83 1.70 -10.09
CA ASP A 452 24.25 1.79 -10.45
C ASP A 452 24.39 2.29 -11.90
N PRO A 453 25.21 3.31 -12.17
CA PRO A 453 25.36 3.90 -13.50
C PRO A 453 25.64 2.90 -14.63
N LYS A 454 26.27 1.75 -14.33
CA LYS A 454 26.51 0.67 -15.31
C LYS A 454 25.24 -0.03 -15.77
N TRP A 455 24.16 0.11 -15.00
CA TRP A 455 22.86 -0.52 -15.28
C TRP A 455 21.84 0.43 -15.88
N THR A 456 22.02 1.74 -15.76
CA THR A 456 21.04 2.75 -16.21
C THR A 456 20.60 2.54 -17.68
N ASP A 457 21.58 2.33 -18.58
CA ASP A 457 21.29 2.08 -20.01
C ASP A 457 20.84 0.64 -20.30
N ARG A 458 21.03 -0.28 -19.35
CA ARG A 458 20.60 -1.67 -19.51
C ARG A 458 19.16 -1.92 -19.07
N ILE A 459 18.63 -1.09 -18.13
CA ILE A 459 17.27 -1.19 -17.57
C ILE A 459 16.52 0.15 -17.65
N PRO A 460 16.53 0.84 -18.80
CA PRO A 460 16.01 2.21 -18.93
C PRO A 460 14.51 2.34 -18.68
N ALA A 461 13.73 1.26 -18.81
CA ALA A 461 12.29 1.31 -18.57
C ALA A 461 11.94 1.47 -17.08
N VAL A 462 12.85 1.07 -16.16
CA VAL A 462 12.62 1.09 -14.71
C VAL A 462 13.51 2.07 -13.96
N THR A 463 14.40 2.76 -14.66
CA THR A 463 15.22 3.84 -14.10
C THR A 463 14.46 5.15 -14.20
N HIS A 464 14.20 5.79 -13.07
CA HIS A 464 13.50 7.08 -12.98
C HIS A 464 14.39 8.22 -13.52
N VAL A 465 13.77 9.40 -13.73
CA VAL A 465 14.47 10.59 -14.25
C VAL A 465 15.56 11.10 -13.32
N ASP A 466 15.49 10.79 -12.03
CA ASP A 466 16.45 11.13 -10.99
C ASP A 466 17.51 10.04 -10.75
N GLY A 467 17.54 9.00 -11.58
CA GLY A 467 18.49 7.89 -11.46
C GLY A 467 18.13 6.84 -10.40
N THR A 468 16.94 6.92 -9.82
CA THR A 468 16.47 5.96 -8.81
C THR A 468 15.49 4.93 -9.36
N ALA A 469 15.17 3.91 -8.57
CA ALA A 469 14.13 2.93 -8.83
C ALA A 469 13.48 2.46 -7.53
N ARG A 470 12.16 2.25 -7.53
CA ARG A 470 11.42 1.65 -6.43
C ARG A 470 11.37 0.14 -6.60
N ILE A 471 12.32 -0.57 -6.00
CA ILE A 471 12.54 -1.99 -6.26
C ILE A 471 11.63 -2.91 -5.45
N GLN A 472 11.45 -4.12 -5.99
CA GLN A 472 11.02 -5.29 -5.23
C GLN A 472 12.12 -6.33 -5.27
N THR A 473 12.61 -6.78 -4.10
CA THR A 473 13.46 -7.98 -4.01
C THR A 473 12.60 -9.23 -3.87
N VAL A 474 13.03 -10.31 -4.52
CA VAL A 474 12.37 -11.61 -4.50
C VAL A 474 13.30 -12.63 -3.83
N ASP A 475 12.87 -13.16 -2.69
CA ASP A 475 13.54 -14.28 -2.05
C ASP A 475 13.12 -15.58 -2.74
N ALA A 476 14.11 -16.39 -3.13
CA ALA A 476 13.88 -17.63 -3.87
C ALA A 476 13.26 -18.75 -3.01
N ALA A 477 13.47 -18.74 -1.71
CA ALA A 477 12.85 -19.70 -0.80
C ALA A 477 11.37 -19.39 -0.55
N GLU A 478 11.03 -18.09 -0.44
CA GLU A 478 9.67 -17.65 -0.22
C GLU A 478 8.83 -17.66 -1.51
N LYS A 479 9.43 -17.29 -2.65
CA LYS A 479 8.75 -17.13 -3.95
C LYS A 479 9.41 -17.94 -5.07
N PRO A 480 9.44 -19.29 -4.97
CA PRO A 480 10.25 -20.15 -5.86
C PRO A 480 9.83 -20.05 -7.34
N LEU A 481 8.53 -19.95 -7.64
CA LEU A 481 8.05 -19.82 -9.03
C LEU A 481 8.52 -18.51 -9.67
N LEU A 482 8.40 -17.40 -8.93
CA LEU A 482 8.80 -16.08 -9.38
C LEU A 482 10.32 -16.00 -9.57
N ALA A 483 11.07 -16.60 -8.63
CA ALA A 483 12.53 -16.67 -8.72
C ALA A 483 13.01 -17.51 -9.93
N ARG A 484 12.33 -18.63 -10.25
CA ARG A 484 12.63 -19.39 -11.47
C ARG A 484 12.41 -18.57 -12.73
N MET A 485 11.29 -17.84 -12.83
CA MET A 485 11.01 -16.97 -13.96
C MET A 485 12.08 -15.89 -14.13
N LEU A 486 12.50 -15.24 -13.02
CA LEU A 486 13.57 -14.24 -13.05
C LEU A 486 14.92 -14.81 -13.47
N ARG A 487 15.30 -16.01 -13.01
CA ARG A 487 16.55 -16.68 -13.42
C ARG A 487 16.49 -17.05 -14.89
N ALA A 488 15.39 -17.68 -15.34
CA ALA A 488 15.21 -18.05 -16.73
C ALA A 488 15.25 -16.83 -17.68
N PHE A 489 14.69 -15.69 -17.27
CA PHE A 489 14.80 -14.44 -18.00
C PHE A 489 16.24 -13.90 -18.02
N ALA A 490 16.94 -13.94 -16.88
CA ALA A 490 18.33 -13.51 -16.78
C ALA A 490 19.26 -14.36 -17.68
N ASP A 491 19.05 -15.67 -17.73
CA ASP A 491 19.84 -16.58 -18.59
C ASP A 491 19.69 -16.26 -20.09
N ARG A 492 18.51 -15.79 -20.52
CA ARG A 492 18.21 -15.41 -21.91
C ARG A 492 18.73 -14.03 -22.29
N THR A 493 18.66 -13.08 -21.35
CA THR A 493 18.85 -11.66 -21.66
C THR A 493 20.10 -11.04 -21.03
N GLY A 494 20.69 -11.71 -20.03
CA GLY A 494 21.73 -11.14 -19.18
C GLY A 494 21.21 -10.07 -18.20
N LEU A 495 19.88 -9.92 -18.03
CA LEU A 495 19.24 -8.93 -17.15
C LEU A 495 18.51 -9.65 -16.00
N PRO A 496 19.00 -9.59 -14.75
CA PRO A 496 18.34 -10.22 -13.61
C PRO A 496 17.19 -9.37 -13.04
N VAL A 497 16.56 -8.57 -13.87
CA VAL A 497 15.53 -7.59 -13.53
C VAL A 497 14.37 -7.69 -14.51
N VAL A 498 13.14 -7.63 -14.02
CA VAL A 498 11.89 -7.57 -14.82
C VAL A 498 11.06 -6.38 -14.34
N VAL A 499 10.37 -5.71 -15.26
CA VAL A 499 9.37 -4.69 -14.86
C VAL A 499 8.22 -5.37 -14.14
N ASN A 500 7.80 -4.82 -12.99
CA ASN A 500 6.62 -5.25 -12.26
C ASN A 500 5.70 -4.05 -11.96
N THR A 501 4.46 -4.12 -12.43
CA THR A 501 3.39 -3.17 -12.09
C THR A 501 2.08 -3.91 -11.89
N SER A 502 1.09 -3.27 -11.23
CA SER A 502 -0.19 -3.91 -10.91
C SER A 502 -0.97 -4.33 -12.16
N LEU A 503 -1.56 -5.52 -12.10
CA LEU A 503 -2.45 -6.05 -13.14
C LEU A 503 -3.83 -5.40 -13.00
N ASN A 504 -4.03 -4.30 -13.71
CA ASN A 504 -5.29 -3.57 -13.83
C ASN A 504 -5.24 -2.58 -14.99
N THR A 505 -6.39 -2.21 -15.50
CA THR A 505 -6.58 -1.11 -16.45
C THR A 505 -6.99 0.18 -15.72
N ALA A 506 -7.07 1.30 -16.45
CA ALA A 506 -7.34 2.64 -15.91
C ALA A 506 -8.51 2.70 -14.93
N GLY A 507 -8.26 3.25 -13.75
CA GLY A 507 -9.28 3.53 -12.75
C GLY A 507 -9.91 2.29 -12.07
N ARG A 508 -9.47 1.07 -12.43
CA ARG A 508 -9.95 -0.16 -11.81
C ARG A 508 -9.04 -0.63 -10.69
N PRO A 509 -9.60 -1.31 -9.66
CA PRO A 509 -8.80 -2.06 -8.69
C PRO A 509 -7.88 -3.08 -9.36
N MET A 510 -6.81 -3.47 -8.68
CA MET A 510 -6.00 -4.62 -9.08
C MET A 510 -6.89 -5.86 -9.20
N VAL A 511 -6.68 -6.69 -10.21
CA VAL A 511 -7.48 -7.91 -10.42
C VAL A 511 -7.39 -8.83 -9.20
N ASP A 512 -8.44 -9.60 -8.95
CA ASP A 512 -8.49 -10.55 -7.86
C ASP A 512 -8.93 -11.94 -8.30
N ASP A 513 -9.99 -12.04 -9.08
CA ASP A 513 -10.48 -13.32 -9.56
C ASP A 513 -10.05 -13.61 -11.03
N PRO A 514 -10.18 -14.88 -11.49
CA PRO A 514 -9.80 -15.26 -12.85
C PRO A 514 -10.61 -14.54 -13.93
N ARG A 515 -11.86 -14.17 -13.66
CA ARG A 515 -12.71 -13.40 -14.59
C ARG A 515 -12.11 -12.01 -14.80
N ASP A 516 -11.72 -11.32 -13.72
CA ASP A 516 -11.07 -10.01 -13.81
C ASP A 516 -9.77 -10.07 -14.61
N ALA A 517 -8.98 -11.14 -14.42
CA ALA A 517 -7.75 -11.36 -15.18
C ALA A 517 -8.01 -11.52 -16.68
N LEU A 518 -9.05 -12.31 -17.04
CA LEU A 518 -9.48 -12.49 -18.43
C LEU A 518 -10.05 -11.20 -19.03
N GLU A 519 -10.85 -10.43 -18.28
CA GLU A 519 -11.37 -9.13 -18.71
C GLU A 519 -10.22 -8.12 -18.94
N CYS A 520 -9.25 -8.06 -18.03
CA CYS A 520 -8.08 -7.20 -18.16
C CYS A 520 -7.24 -7.60 -19.39
N PHE A 521 -6.98 -8.89 -19.58
CA PHE A 521 -6.27 -9.41 -20.73
C PHE A 521 -7.02 -9.14 -22.04
N GLY A 522 -8.33 -9.40 -22.08
CA GLY A 522 -9.16 -9.21 -23.26
C GLY A 522 -9.32 -7.75 -23.70
N SER A 523 -9.35 -6.82 -22.74
CA SER A 523 -9.60 -5.39 -22.99
C SER A 523 -8.33 -4.53 -23.15
N SER A 524 -7.13 -5.09 -23.01
CA SER A 524 -5.86 -4.34 -23.09
C SER A 524 -4.84 -5.03 -24.00
N PRO A 525 -3.85 -4.30 -24.57
CA PRO A 525 -2.86 -4.85 -25.49
C PRO A 525 -1.75 -5.64 -24.76
N VAL A 526 -2.16 -6.59 -23.90
CA VAL A 526 -1.28 -7.55 -23.22
C VAL A 526 -1.13 -8.77 -24.11
N ASP A 527 0.07 -9.28 -24.29
CA ASP A 527 0.39 -10.32 -25.28
C ASP A 527 0.09 -11.74 -24.77
N LEU A 528 0.26 -11.96 -23.46
CA LEU A 528 0.13 -13.26 -22.83
C LEU A 528 -0.45 -13.11 -21.41
N LEU A 529 -1.34 -14.04 -21.02
CA LEU A 529 -1.81 -14.21 -19.66
C LEU A 529 -1.30 -15.55 -19.11
N ALA A 530 -0.45 -15.49 -18.09
CA ALA A 530 -0.04 -16.66 -17.29
C ALA A 530 -0.90 -16.71 -16.03
N ILE A 531 -1.79 -17.69 -15.95
CA ILE A 531 -2.79 -17.85 -14.89
C ILE A 531 -2.66 -19.24 -14.25
N GLY A 532 -2.12 -19.31 -13.04
CA GLY A 532 -1.68 -20.57 -12.45
C GLY A 532 -0.71 -21.28 -13.39
N PRO A 533 -0.89 -22.59 -13.65
CA PRO A 533 -0.05 -23.35 -14.58
C PRO A 533 -0.45 -23.17 -16.05
N PHE A 534 -1.45 -22.32 -16.34
CA PHE A 534 -2.00 -22.18 -17.70
C PHE A 534 -1.52 -20.89 -18.35
N VAL A 535 -1.47 -20.92 -19.69
CA VAL A 535 -1.09 -19.78 -20.53
C VAL A 535 -2.17 -19.55 -21.58
N VAL A 536 -2.64 -18.31 -21.68
CA VAL A 536 -3.53 -17.82 -22.72
C VAL A 536 -2.76 -16.85 -23.61
N ARG A 537 -2.75 -17.11 -24.92
CA ARG A 537 -2.09 -16.24 -25.91
C ARG A 537 -3.15 -15.51 -26.75
N ARG A 538 -2.80 -14.34 -27.23
CA ARG A 538 -3.59 -13.73 -28.29
C ARG A 538 -3.40 -14.51 -29.59
N PRO A 539 -4.46 -14.64 -30.40
CA PRO A 539 -4.39 -15.25 -31.72
C PRO A 539 -3.39 -14.59 -32.64
#